data_41236ccbdcbb9a28100a6489070b786c
#
_entry.id   41236ccbdcbb9a28100a6489070b786c
#
_cell.length_a   1.000
_cell.length_b   1.000
_cell.length_c   1.000
_cell.angle_alpha   90.00
_cell.angle_beta   90.00
_cell.angle_gamma   90.00
#
_symmetry.space_group_name_H-M   'P 1'
#
loop_
_entity.id
_entity.type
_entity.pdbx_description
1 polymer ?
#
loop_
_entity_poly.entity_id
_entity_poly.type
_entity_poly.pdbx_seq_one_letter_code
_entity_poly.pdbx_strand_id
1 'polypeptide(L)'
;MTTIISQENTNGALTAIFSSKARVAVLRVFMLDPSRGLYQRQIEAATGLPIRAVQRELERLTETGLLYRWVDGNRTYYQVNTEFDLYPELRAIFLKKASPEECLRGHLAVHGTVRLSLLCEAERRALVVTEDGFIPELETPGVFDLEWMDEQTFSSTLEKTPEKLESYLRHGIDLLGRRDDLLWRRIEAAGYTVERGKGVP
;
A
#
# COMPACT_ATOMS: atom_id res chain seq x y z
N MET A 1 -24.00 -17.35 10.32
CA MET A 1 -23.42 -16.48 11.39
C MET A 1 -21.95 -16.28 11.08
N THR A 2 -21.62 -15.21 10.35
CA THR A 2 -20.22 -14.89 10.00
C THR A 2 -19.70 -13.96 11.07
N THR A 3 -18.81 -14.46 11.91
CA THR A 3 -18.18 -13.72 12.99
C THR A 3 -17.34 -12.60 12.37
N ILE A 4 -17.76 -11.36 12.54
CA ILE A 4 -16.93 -10.18 12.29
C ILE A 4 -15.83 -10.20 13.37
N ILE A 5 -14.68 -10.76 13.04
CA ILE A 5 -13.49 -10.67 13.87
C ILE A 5 -12.98 -9.24 13.67
N SER A 6 -13.27 -8.37 14.62
CA SER A 6 -12.86 -6.97 14.62
C SER A 6 -11.33 -6.82 14.48
N GLN A 7 -10.90 -5.81 13.74
CA GLN A 7 -9.48 -5.52 13.45
C GLN A 7 -8.59 -5.41 14.71
N GLU A 8 -9.15 -5.05 15.86
CA GLU A 8 -8.44 -5.02 17.13
C GLU A 8 -7.89 -6.38 17.55
N ASN A 9 -8.60 -7.47 17.25
CA ASN A 9 -8.17 -8.83 17.60
C ASN A 9 -7.05 -9.33 16.65
N THR A 10 -6.97 -8.82 15.44
CA THR A 10 -5.99 -9.22 14.43
C THR A 10 -4.59 -8.73 14.76
N ASN A 11 -4.46 -7.47 15.19
CA ASN A 11 -3.18 -6.90 15.65
C ASN A 11 -2.73 -7.47 17.00
N GLY A 12 -3.68 -7.91 17.83
CA GLY A 12 -3.40 -8.56 19.11
C GLY A 12 -2.59 -9.84 18.96
N ALA A 13 -2.99 -10.72 18.04
CA ALA A 13 -2.28 -11.98 17.78
C ALA A 13 -0.85 -11.76 17.25
N LEU A 14 -0.68 -10.87 16.25
CA LEU A 14 0.65 -10.54 15.74
C LEU A 14 1.52 -9.87 16.81
N THR A 15 0.94 -8.98 17.62
CA THR A 15 1.67 -8.34 18.71
C THR A 15 2.15 -9.34 19.76
N ALA A 16 1.34 -10.35 20.07
CA ALA A 16 1.73 -11.42 20.98
C ALA A 16 2.90 -12.26 20.41
N ILE A 17 2.84 -12.62 19.12
CA ILE A 17 3.89 -13.40 18.45
C ILE A 17 5.19 -12.60 18.34
N PHE A 18 5.12 -11.35 17.87
CA PHE A 18 6.30 -10.52 17.64
C PHE A 18 6.74 -9.70 18.87
N SER A 19 6.00 -9.77 19.98
CA SER A 19 6.30 -9.14 21.27
C SER A 19 6.48 -7.60 21.22
N SER A 20 6.04 -6.93 20.14
CA SER A 20 6.16 -5.48 19.97
C SER A 20 5.11 -4.94 18.99
N LYS A 21 4.26 -4.04 19.47
CA LYS A 21 3.31 -3.29 18.63
C LYS A 21 4.03 -2.47 17.56
N ALA A 22 5.17 -1.86 17.91
CA ALA A 22 5.95 -1.05 17.01
C ALA A 22 6.54 -1.91 15.86
N ARG A 23 7.09 -3.08 16.21
CA ARG A 23 7.60 -4.03 15.23
C ARG A 23 6.54 -4.49 14.25
N VAL A 24 5.38 -4.89 14.77
CA VAL A 24 4.24 -5.30 13.92
C VAL A 24 3.82 -4.20 12.98
N ALA A 25 3.72 -2.95 13.45
CA ALA A 25 3.34 -1.82 12.61
C ALA A 25 4.38 -1.53 11.51
N VAL A 26 5.68 -1.54 11.85
CA VAL A 26 6.76 -1.34 10.87
C VAL A 26 6.81 -2.49 9.85
N LEU A 27 6.77 -3.74 10.31
CA LEU A 27 6.73 -4.91 9.43
C LEU A 27 5.53 -4.86 8.48
N ARG A 28 4.35 -4.48 8.97
CA ARG A 28 3.15 -4.37 8.14
C ARG A 28 3.36 -3.45 6.93
N VAL A 29 4.00 -2.30 7.12
CA VAL A 29 4.29 -1.36 6.02
C VAL A 29 5.11 -2.05 4.93
N PHE A 30 6.19 -2.74 5.29
CA PHE A 30 7.09 -3.39 4.32
C PHE A 30 6.51 -4.67 3.71
N MET A 31 5.74 -5.45 4.47
CA MET A 31 5.13 -6.68 3.95
C MET A 31 3.97 -6.39 2.98
N LEU A 32 3.29 -5.26 3.14
CA LEU A 32 2.19 -4.86 2.26
C LEU A 32 2.64 -4.01 1.06
N ASP A 33 3.85 -3.44 1.09
CA ASP A 33 4.44 -2.73 -0.05
C ASP A 33 5.95 -3.02 -0.16
N PRO A 34 6.32 -4.21 -0.65
CA PRO A 34 7.72 -4.64 -0.67
C PRO A 34 8.55 -3.97 -1.77
N SER A 35 7.92 -3.45 -2.80
CA SER A 35 8.61 -2.88 -3.97
C SER A 35 9.14 -1.46 -3.72
N ARG A 36 8.74 -0.83 -2.64
CA ARG A 36 9.03 0.59 -2.39
C ARG A 36 10.08 0.81 -1.32
N GLY A 37 11.07 1.64 -1.66
CA GLY A 37 11.98 2.22 -0.68
C GLY A 37 11.30 3.38 0.07
N LEU A 38 11.32 3.33 1.40
CA LEU A 38 10.67 4.31 2.26
C LEU A 38 11.68 4.97 3.19
N TYR A 39 11.61 6.28 3.37
CA TYR A 39 12.39 6.97 4.38
C TYR A 39 11.61 7.12 5.71
N GLN A 40 12.33 7.35 6.80
CA GLN A 40 11.80 7.29 8.17
C GLN A 40 10.49 8.05 8.39
N ARG A 41 10.35 9.27 7.84
CA ARG A 41 9.12 10.07 8.02
C ARG A 41 7.89 9.48 7.30
N GLN A 42 8.10 8.79 6.18
CA GLN A 42 7.00 8.09 5.52
C GLN A 42 6.52 6.92 6.37
N ILE A 43 7.45 6.18 6.99
CA ILE A 43 7.12 5.06 7.87
C ILE A 43 6.45 5.58 9.16
N GLU A 44 6.92 6.70 9.71
CA GLU A 44 6.29 7.38 10.84
C GLU A 44 4.82 7.74 10.52
N ALA A 45 4.59 8.38 9.38
CA ALA A 45 3.25 8.76 8.93
C ALA A 45 2.35 7.53 8.70
N ALA A 46 2.87 6.48 8.06
CA ALA A 46 2.11 5.25 7.79
C ALA A 46 1.76 4.46 9.04
N THR A 47 2.65 4.46 10.05
CA THR A 47 2.48 3.67 11.29
C THR A 47 1.80 4.45 12.41
N GLY A 48 1.84 5.78 12.38
CA GLY A 48 1.44 6.65 13.50
C GLY A 48 2.33 6.52 14.74
N LEU A 49 3.52 5.92 14.60
CA LEU A 49 4.45 5.72 15.70
C LEU A 49 5.39 6.92 15.87
N PRO A 50 5.85 7.22 17.09
CA PRO A 50 6.91 8.21 17.31
C PRO A 50 8.19 7.81 16.56
N ILE A 51 8.89 8.78 15.96
CA ILE A 51 10.09 8.57 15.14
C ILE A 51 11.16 7.71 15.81
N ARG A 52 11.37 7.87 17.13
CA ARG A 52 12.34 7.07 17.90
C ARG A 52 11.98 5.58 17.97
N ALA A 53 10.68 5.26 17.98
CA ALA A 53 10.22 3.87 17.95
C ALA A 53 10.43 3.27 16.56
N VAL A 54 10.13 4.04 15.50
CA VAL A 54 10.39 3.65 14.12
C VAL A 54 11.89 3.37 13.93
N GLN A 55 12.76 4.30 14.30
CA GLN A 55 14.23 4.15 14.16
C GLN A 55 14.74 2.87 14.79
N ARG A 56 14.34 2.60 16.05
CA ARG A 56 14.75 1.42 16.80
C ARG A 56 14.35 0.11 16.10
N GLU A 57 13.16 0.05 15.54
CA GLU A 57 12.73 -1.16 14.83
C GLU A 57 13.40 -1.28 13.44
N LEU A 58 13.62 -0.16 12.74
CA LEU A 58 14.37 -0.15 11.48
C LEU A 58 15.82 -0.64 11.65
N GLU A 59 16.51 -0.17 12.70
CA GLU A 59 17.86 -0.64 13.04
C GLU A 59 17.88 -2.16 13.26
N ARG A 60 17.00 -2.67 14.13
CA ARG A 60 16.89 -4.10 14.41
C ARG A 60 16.60 -4.94 13.18
N LEU A 61 15.64 -4.51 12.35
CA LEU A 61 15.24 -5.24 11.15
C LEU A 61 16.34 -5.20 10.08
N THR A 62 17.14 -4.13 10.05
CA THR A 62 18.33 -4.05 9.18
C THR A 62 19.44 -4.97 9.67
N GLU A 63 19.69 -5.04 10.99
CA GLU A 63 20.68 -5.94 11.58
C GLU A 63 20.38 -7.44 11.32
N THR A 64 19.10 -7.80 11.21
CA THR A 64 18.69 -9.17 10.84
C THR A 64 18.84 -9.47 9.35
N GLY A 65 19.08 -8.47 8.50
CA GLY A 65 19.11 -8.62 7.05
C GLY A 65 17.72 -8.61 6.38
N LEU A 66 16.65 -8.42 7.16
CA LEU A 66 15.29 -8.33 6.60
C LEU A 66 15.04 -7.02 5.85
N LEU A 67 15.73 -5.93 6.23
CA LEU A 67 15.65 -4.65 5.53
C LEU A 67 17.00 -4.28 4.93
N TYR A 68 16.98 -3.84 3.69
CA TYR A 68 18.06 -3.07 3.09
C TYR A 68 17.97 -1.61 3.55
N ARG A 69 19.14 -0.99 3.65
CA ARG A 69 19.29 0.42 3.98
C ARG A 69 20.27 1.07 3.02
N TRP A 70 19.88 2.23 2.47
CA TRP A 70 20.79 3.06 1.68
C TRP A 70 20.54 4.55 1.94
N VAL A 71 21.48 5.38 1.55
CA VAL A 71 21.38 6.84 1.65
C VAL A 71 21.26 7.42 0.24
N ASP A 72 20.30 8.30 0.05
CA ASP A 72 20.14 9.09 -1.16
C ASP A 72 19.94 10.56 -0.77
N GLY A 73 20.88 11.41 -1.17
CA GLY A 73 20.96 12.79 -0.71
C GLY A 73 21.08 12.90 0.81
N ASN A 74 20.14 13.56 1.42
CA ASN A 74 20.06 13.75 2.88
C ASN A 74 19.07 12.80 3.58
N ARG A 75 18.59 11.76 2.87
CA ARG A 75 17.60 10.81 3.38
C ARG A 75 18.16 9.40 3.44
N THR A 76 17.78 8.68 4.48
CA THR A 76 18.04 7.25 4.61
C THR A 76 16.75 6.50 4.25
N TYR A 77 16.85 5.63 3.27
CA TYR A 77 15.77 4.78 2.78
C TYR A 77 15.92 3.36 3.29
N TYR A 78 14.79 2.69 3.41
CA TYR A 78 14.68 1.30 3.82
C TYR A 78 13.72 0.58 2.88
N GLN A 79 14.05 -0.66 2.53
CA GLN A 79 13.21 -1.53 1.71
C GLN A 79 13.34 -2.95 2.23
N VAL A 80 12.28 -3.74 2.12
CA VAL A 80 12.36 -5.14 2.50
C VAL A 80 13.27 -5.91 1.55
N ASN A 81 14.08 -6.79 2.13
CA ASN A 81 14.87 -7.77 1.40
C ASN A 81 13.97 -8.96 1.04
N THR A 82 13.54 -9.03 -0.22
CA THR A 82 12.69 -10.11 -0.72
C THR A 82 13.41 -11.44 -0.85
N GLU A 83 14.77 -11.43 -0.82
CA GLU A 83 15.62 -12.62 -0.81
C GLU A 83 15.91 -13.16 0.61
N PHE A 84 15.38 -12.49 1.64
CA PHE A 84 15.49 -12.98 3.01
C PHE A 84 14.72 -14.28 3.18
N ASP A 85 15.37 -15.32 3.72
CA ASP A 85 14.86 -16.70 3.77
C ASP A 85 13.42 -16.85 4.30
N LEU A 86 13.03 -16.02 5.26
CA LEU A 86 11.70 -16.06 5.88
C LEU A 86 10.74 -15.00 5.32
N TYR A 87 11.13 -14.25 4.27
CA TYR A 87 10.29 -13.20 3.72
C TYR A 87 8.94 -13.72 3.20
N PRO A 88 8.85 -14.82 2.43
CA PRO A 88 7.59 -15.32 1.91
C PRO A 88 6.58 -15.65 3.03
N GLU A 89 7.05 -16.32 4.10
CA GLU A 89 6.23 -16.70 5.24
C GLU A 89 5.77 -15.48 6.04
N LEU A 90 6.69 -14.55 6.31
CA LEU A 90 6.36 -13.31 6.98
C LEU A 90 5.30 -12.55 6.20
N ARG A 91 5.49 -12.37 4.89
CA ARG A 91 4.54 -11.69 4.04
C ARG A 91 3.18 -12.38 4.04
N ALA A 92 3.15 -13.71 3.91
CA ALA A 92 1.92 -14.49 3.96
C ALA A 92 1.15 -14.31 5.29
N ILE A 93 1.87 -14.26 6.43
CA ILE A 93 1.29 -13.99 7.75
C ILE A 93 0.60 -12.61 7.77
N PHE A 94 1.28 -11.56 7.27
CA PHE A 94 0.73 -10.21 7.26
C PHE A 94 -0.44 -10.06 6.30
N LEU A 95 -0.39 -10.65 5.10
CA LEU A 95 -1.50 -10.67 4.15
C LEU A 95 -2.72 -11.41 4.70
N LYS A 96 -2.52 -12.58 5.34
CA LYS A 96 -3.60 -13.36 5.96
C LYS A 96 -4.30 -12.60 7.10
N LYS A 97 -3.60 -11.64 7.71
CA LYS A 97 -4.10 -10.79 8.80
C LYS A 97 -4.38 -9.36 8.35
N ALA A 98 -4.35 -9.09 7.08
CA ALA A 98 -4.68 -7.80 6.50
C ALA A 98 -6.19 -7.60 6.40
N SER A 99 -6.64 -6.34 6.43
CA SER A 99 -8.01 -6.01 6.02
C SER A 99 -8.17 -6.27 4.50
N PRO A 100 -9.39 -6.33 3.97
CA PRO A 100 -9.59 -6.50 2.54
C PRO A 100 -8.87 -5.45 1.70
N GLU A 101 -8.86 -4.17 2.13
CA GLU A 101 -8.20 -3.06 1.46
C GLU A 101 -6.67 -3.23 1.51
N GLU A 102 -6.14 -3.60 2.68
CA GLU A 102 -4.71 -3.88 2.86
C GLU A 102 -4.26 -5.10 2.03
N CYS A 103 -5.12 -6.12 1.94
CA CYS A 103 -4.87 -7.31 1.15
C CYS A 103 -4.82 -6.95 -0.35
N LEU A 104 -5.80 -6.18 -0.85
CA LEU A 104 -5.78 -5.67 -2.22
C LEU A 104 -4.53 -4.83 -2.49
N ARG A 105 -4.22 -3.88 -1.60
CA ARG A 105 -2.98 -3.09 -1.69
C ARG A 105 -1.74 -3.99 -1.78
N GLY A 106 -1.64 -4.97 -0.89
CA GLY A 106 -0.49 -5.87 -0.84
C GLY A 106 -0.30 -6.68 -2.13
N HIS A 107 -1.39 -7.09 -2.78
CA HIS A 107 -1.31 -7.77 -4.07
C HIS A 107 -0.96 -6.83 -5.22
N LEU A 108 -1.54 -5.62 -5.25
CA LEU A 108 -1.24 -4.65 -6.31
C LEU A 108 0.18 -4.07 -6.20
N ALA A 109 0.67 -3.87 -4.99
CA ALA A 109 1.95 -3.19 -4.74
C ALA A 109 3.17 -3.93 -5.28
N VAL A 110 3.10 -5.26 -5.44
CA VAL A 110 4.21 -6.06 -6.00
C VAL A 110 4.37 -5.90 -7.52
N HIS A 111 3.33 -5.40 -8.19
CA HIS A 111 3.36 -5.20 -9.64
C HIS A 111 3.84 -3.78 -9.97
N GLY A 112 5.04 -3.69 -10.54
CA GLY A 112 5.65 -2.41 -10.93
C GLY A 112 4.86 -1.66 -12.02
N THR A 113 4.10 -2.39 -12.83
CA THR A 113 3.23 -1.85 -13.89
C THR A 113 1.96 -1.18 -13.36
N VAL A 114 1.55 -1.45 -12.12
CA VAL A 114 0.40 -0.78 -11.50
C VAL A 114 0.81 0.62 -11.05
N ARG A 115 0.24 1.64 -11.66
CA ARG A 115 0.60 3.05 -11.44
C ARG A 115 -0.28 3.72 -10.38
N LEU A 116 -1.57 3.38 -10.38
CA LEU A 116 -2.59 3.99 -9.53
C LEU A 116 -3.61 2.95 -9.11
N SER A 117 -4.11 3.02 -7.89
CA SER A 117 -5.32 2.29 -7.47
C SER A 117 -6.17 3.16 -6.56
N LEU A 118 -7.42 3.39 -6.97
CA LEU A 118 -8.43 4.16 -6.26
C LEU A 118 -9.56 3.24 -5.79
N LEU A 119 -9.76 3.12 -4.49
CA LEU A 119 -10.79 2.28 -3.89
C LEU A 119 -11.98 3.10 -3.42
N CYS A 120 -13.17 2.80 -3.92
CA CYS A 120 -14.45 3.26 -3.39
C CYS A 120 -15.03 2.17 -2.47
N GLU A 121 -14.79 2.28 -1.17
CA GLU A 121 -15.22 1.27 -0.20
C GLU A 121 -16.75 1.10 -0.18
N ALA A 122 -17.49 2.20 -0.21
CA ALA A 122 -18.95 2.19 -0.19
C ALA A 122 -19.58 1.44 -1.38
N GLU A 123 -18.94 1.52 -2.54
CA GLU A 123 -19.38 0.83 -3.76
C GLU A 123 -18.73 -0.55 -3.92
N ARG A 124 -17.77 -0.88 -3.06
CA ARG A 124 -16.95 -2.10 -3.15
C ARG A 124 -16.27 -2.27 -4.51
N ARG A 125 -15.83 -1.16 -5.09
CA ARG A 125 -15.17 -1.10 -6.40
C ARG A 125 -13.81 -0.45 -6.28
N ALA A 126 -12.86 -0.91 -7.08
CA ALA A 126 -11.55 -0.29 -7.19
C ALA A 126 -11.17 -0.10 -8.66
N LEU A 127 -10.73 1.11 -8.99
CA LEU A 127 -10.10 1.41 -10.26
C LEU A 127 -8.59 1.13 -10.12
N VAL A 128 -8.05 0.35 -11.05
CA VAL A 128 -6.62 0.04 -11.12
C VAL A 128 -6.09 0.49 -12.48
N VAL A 129 -5.10 1.39 -12.46
CA VAL A 129 -4.46 1.88 -13.68
C VAL A 129 -3.09 1.25 -13.83
N THR A 130 -2.85 0.64 -15.00
CA THR A 130 -1.58 0.02 -15.35
C THR A 130 -0.91 0.77 -16.49
N GLU A 131 0.42 0.65 -16.57
CA GLU A 131 1.23 1.36 -17.57
C GLU A 131 0.86 0.98 -19.02
N ASP A 132 0.66 -0.29 -19.26
CA ASP A 132 0.49 -0.89 -20.58
C ASP A 132 -0.84 -1.64 -20.77
N GLY A 133 -1.78 -1.52 -19.83
CA GLY A 133 -3.03 -2.26 -19.84
C GLY A 133 -2.90 -3.74 -19.43
N PHE A 134 -1.71 -4.18 -19.04
CA PHE A 134 -1.52 -5.54 -18.54
C PHE A 134 -2.27 -5.75 -17.22
N ILE A 135 -3.14 -6.74 -17.18
CA ILE A 135 -3.90 -7.13 -15.98
C ILE A 135 -3.14 -8.28 -15.30
N PRO A 136 -2.49 -8.03 -14.16
CA PRO A 136 -1.82 -9.10 -13.42
C PRO A 136 -2.82 -10.11 -12.86
N GLU A 137 -2.42 -11.37 -12.79
CA GLU A 137 -3.16 -12.39 -12.08
C GLU A 137 -3.09 -12.11 -10.57
N LEU A 138 -4.23 -11.85 -9.95
CA LEU A 138 -4.31 -11.49 -8.54
C LEU A 138 -5.05 -12.56 -7.76
N GLU A 139 -4.41 -13.11 -6.75
CA GLU A 139 -5.07 -13.95 -5.73
C GLU A 139 -5.77 -13.04 -4.67
N THR A 140 -6.70 -12.18 -5.12
CA THR A 140 -7.45 -11.35 -4.18
C THR A 140 -8.72 -12.07 -3.72
N PRO A 141 -9.10 -11.97 -2.44
CA PRO A 141 -10.45 -12.33 -2.05
C PRO A 141 -11.41 -11.46 -2.86
N GLY A 142 -12.38 -12.02 -3.55
CA GLY A 142 -13.36 -11.33 -4.40
C GLY A 142 -14.30 -10.37 -3.65
N VAL A 143 -13.70 -9.50 -2.81
CA VAL A 143 -14.41 -8.52 -1.98
C VAL A 143 -14.71 -7.25 -2.75
N PHE A 144 -13.83 -6.90 -3.69
CA PHE A 144 -13.93 -5.70 -4.51
C PHE A 144 -14.06 -6.06 -5.98
N ASP A 145 -14.90 -5.34 -6.69
CA ASP A 145 -14.97 -5.36 -8.15
C ASP A 145 -13.86 -4.48 -8.72
N LEU A 146 -12.99 -5.05 -9.56
CA LEU A 146 -11.81 -4.38 -10.09
C LEU A 146 -12.06 -3.90 -11.52
N GLU A 147 -12.05 -2.60 -11.70
CA GLU A 147 -12.06 -1.96 -13.01
C GLU A 147 -10.62 -1.64 -13.44
N TRP A 148 -10.20 -2.18 -14.58
CA TRP A 148 -8.85 -2.03 -15.11
C TRP A 148 -8.82 -1.03 -16.26
N MET A 149 -7.80 -0.21 -16.27
CA MET A 149 -7.60 0.82 -17.28
C MET A 149 -6.10 1.00 -17.55
N ASP A 150 -5.71 1.21 -18.79
CA ASP A 150 -4.35 1.66 -19.10
C ASP A 150 -4.19 3.16 -18.83
N GLU A 151 -2.94 3.60 -18.69
CA GLU A 151 -2.59 4.99 -18.38
C GLU A 151 -3.10 5.98 -19.46
N GLN A 152 -3.08 5.59 -20.72
CA GLN A 152 -3.51 6.45 -21.82
C GLN A 152 -5.03 6.63 -21.81
N THR A 153 -5.78 5.55 -21.60
CA THR A 153 -7.24 5.55 -21.47
C THR A 153 -7.66 6.37 -20.25
N PHE A 154 -6.99 6.18 -19.09
CA PHE A 154 -7.24 6.96 -17.90
C PHE A 154 -7.05 8.47 -18.14
N SER A 155 -5.90 8.85 -18.72
CA SER A 155 -5.58 10.25 -19.00
C SER A 155 -6.59 10.88 -19.97
N SER A 156 -6.94 10.16 -21.03
CA SER A 156 -7.92 10.63 -22.02
C SER A 156 -9.34 10.74 -21.42
N THR A 157 -9.71 9.83 -20.52
CA THR A 157 -11.00 9.88 -19.82
C THR A 157 -11.03 11.05 -18.84
N LEU A 158 -9.95 11.28 -18.10
CA LEU A 158 -9.84 12.43 -17.19
C LEU A 158 -9.98 13.78 -17.90
N GLU A 159 -9.44 13.89 -19.13
CA GLU A 159 -9.50 15.13 -19.91
C GLU A 159 -10.85 15.34 -20.62
N LYS A 160 -11.45 14.26 -21.17
CA LYS A 160 -12.62 14.37 -22.07
C LYS A 160 -13.95 14.06 -21.39
N THR A 161 -13.95 13.14 -20.43
CA THR A 161 -15.16 12.61 -19.78
C THR A 161 -14.90 12.33 -18.29
N PRO A 162 -14.45 13.36 -17.51
CA PRO A 162 -14.06 13.18 -16.11
C PRO A 162 -15.19 12.63 -15.23
N GLU A 163 -16.45 12.80 -15.63
CA GLU A 163 -17.63 12.29 -14.93
C GLU A 163 -17.61 10.76 -14.78
N LYS A 164 -16.94 10.04 -15.69
CA LYS A 164 -16.78 8.58 -15.59
C LYS A 164 -15.84 8.16 -14.44
N LEU A 165 -14.95 9.03 -14.05
CA LEU A 165 -13.98 8.82 -12.98
C LEU A 165 -14.39 9.50 -11.68
N GLU A 166 -15.48 10.28 -11.68
CA GLU A 166 -15.85 11.16 -10.58
C GLU A 166 -16.03 10.43 -9.26
N SER A 167 -16.67 9.25 -9.27
CA SER A 167 -16.83 8.42 -8.06
C SER A 167 -15.47 8.07 -7.43
N TYR A 168 -14.51 7.64 -8.24
CA TYR A 168 -13.16 7.29 -7.78
C TYR A 168 -12.35 8.51 -7.33
N LEU A 169 -12.49 9.64 -8.02
CA LEU A 169 -11.69 10.83 -7.77
C LEU A 169 -12.21 11.69 -6.59
N ARG A 170 -13.52 11.64 -6.30
CA ARG A 170 -14.13 12.37 -5.18
C ARG A 170 -14.31 11.55 -3.91
N HIS A 171 -14.59 10.26 -4.05
CA HIS A 171 -14.94 9.39 -2.92
C HIS A 171 -13.98 8.22 -2.73
N GLY A 172 -13.05 8.04 -3.67
CA GLY A 172 -12.04 7.00 -3.59
C GLY A 172 -10.88 7.38 -2.68
N ILE A 173 -10.21 6.34 -2.19
CA ILE A 173 -8.95 6.44 -1.46
C ILE A 173 -7.81 5.85 -2.28
N ASP A 174 -6.65 6.50 -2.23
CA ASP A 174 -5.43 6.03 -2.87
C ASP A 174 -4.81 4.88 -2.08
N LEU A 175 -4.80 3.68 -2.67
CA LEU A 175 -4.27 2.48 -2.02
C LEU A 175 -2.74 2.38 -2.08
N LEU A 176 -2.06 3.01 -3.05
CA LEU A 176 -0.64 2.80 -3.29
C LEU A 176 0.25 3.96 -2.83
N GLY A 177 -0.25 5.18 -2.77
CA GLY A 177 0.52 6.36 -2.35
C GLY A 177 1.68 6.73 -3.29
N ARG A 178 1.66 6.29 -4.56
CA ARG A 178 2.70 6.53 -5.57
C ARG A 178 2.53 7.91 -6.21
N ARG A 179 2.55 8.98 -5.40
CA ARG A 179 2.17 10.35 -5.82
C ARG A 179 3.23 11.13 -6.57
N ASP A 180 4.43 10.58 -6.73
CA ASP A 180 5.47 11.18 -7.56
C ASP A 180 5.25 10.98 -9.08
N ASP A 181 4.22 10.21 -9.43
CA ASP A 181 3.84 9.89 -10.81
C ASP A 181 3.17 11.05 -11.54
N LEU A 182 3.35 11.11 -12.86
CA LEU A 182 2.70 12.06 -13.75
C LEU A 182 1.16 11.99 -13.69
N LEU A 183 0.60 10.79 -13.46
CA LEU A 183 -0.85 10.61 -13.29
C LEU A 183 -1.40 11.44 -12.14
N TRP A 184 -0.70 11.50 -11.00
CA TRP A 184 -1.12 12.32 -9.86
C TRP A 184 -1.11 13.80 -10.18
N ARG A 185 -0.11 14.29 -10.90
CA ARG A 185 -0.06 15.69 -11.35
C ARG A 185 -1.24 16.04 -12.25
N ARG A 186 -1.68 15.11 -13.12
CA ARG A 186 -2.87 15.31 -13.97
C ARG A 186 -4.16 15.32 -13.14
N ILE A 187 -4.30 14.44 -12.15
CA ILE A 187 -5.44 14.42 -11.22
C ILE A 187 -5.54 15.75 -10.47
N GLU A 188 -4.43 16.24 -9.91
CA GLU A 188 -4.35 17.51 -9.20
C GLU A 188 -4.63 18.69 -10.12
N ALA A 189 -4.07 18.69 -11.33
CA ALA A 189 -4.33 19.74 -12.34
C ALA A 189 -5.80 19.78 -12.79
N ALA A 190 -6.50 18.63 -12.77
CA ALA A 190 -7.94 18.56 -13.01
C ALA A 190 -8.80 18.98 -11.80
N GLY A 191 -8.18 19.40 -10.68
CA GLY A 191 -8.85 19.94 -9.50
C GLY A 191 -9.33 18.88 -8.50
N TYR A 192 -8.87 17.65 -8.62
CA TYR A 192 -9.24 16.59 -7.67
C TYR A 192 -8.20 16.44 -6.56
N THR A 193 -8.70 16.19 -5.35
CA THR A 193 -7.89 15.86 -4.18
C THR A 193 -8.36 14.51 -3.64
N VAL A 194 -7.53 13.49 -3.77
CA VAL A 194 -7.86 12.13 -3.30
C VAL A 194 -7.13 11.87 -1.99
N GLU A 195 -7.85 11.33 -1.01
CA GLU A 195 -7.25 10.94 0.27
C GLU A 195 -6.39 9.70 0.13
N ARG A 196 -5.38 9.56 1.01
CA ARG A 196 -4.61 8.32 1.11
C ARG A 196 -5.35 7.31 1.97
N GLY A 197 -5.29 6.06 1.58
CA GLY A 197 -5.77 4.96 2.40
C GLY A 197 -4.99 4.84 3.72
N LYS A 198 -5.58 4.24 4.72
CA LYS A 198 -4.96 4.04 6.02
C LYS A 198 -3.67 3.23 5.90
N GLY A 199 -2.59 3.72 6.51
CA GLY A 199 -1.29 3.05 6.48
C GLY A 199 -0.57 3.09 5.12
N VAL A 200 -1.02 3.95 4.21
CA VAL A 200 -0.32 4.24 2.94
C VAL A 200 0.72 5.33 3.21
N PRO A 201 2.01 5.07 2.90
CA PRO A 201 3.11 6.00 3.17
C PRO A 201 3.15 7.23 2.24
#